data_fb061c4fdaec6f08e6a9cba5fd1782b8
#
_entry.id   fb061c4fdaec6f08e6a9cba5fd1782b8
#
_cell.length_a   1.000
_cell.length_b   1.000
_cell.length_c   1.000
_cell.angle_alpha   90.00
_cell.angle_beta   90.00
_cell.angle_gamma   90.00
#
_symmetry.space_group_name_H-M   'P 1'
#
loop_
_entity.id
_entity.type
_entity.pdbx_description
1 polymer ?
#
loop_
_entity_poly.entity_id
_entity_poly.type
_entity_poly.pdbx_seq_one_letter_code
_entity_poly.pdbx_strand_id
1 'polypeptide(L)'
;MDIHQELKELSKFLSEYSTSLMAVGVQTSRIVRNTSRIAESFGFFCDMTIFQKTIIMTLRDADNSHSYSTVNKIKPMGLNFAINSALSTLSWEAYDEHLSLSELQRRYHEIVSKPRESKWLVLILVAFANASFCRLFQGDFISMGIVFVAVSYTHLRAHETDS
;
A
#
# COMPACT_ATOMS: atom_id res chain seq x y z
N MET A 1 25.02 12.74 -14.03
CA MET A 1 23.98 13.43 -13.22
C MET A 1 24.61 13.74 -11.88
N ASP A 2 24.33 14.89 -11.29
CA ASP A 2 24.91 15.23 -9.98
C ASP A 2 24.29 14.27 -8.93
N ILE A 3 25.12 13.65 -8.08
CA ILE A 3 24.71 12.67 -7.06
C ILE A 3 23.61 13.26 -6.14
N HIS A 4 23.70 14.55 -5.88
CA HIS A 4 22.69 15.24 -5.08
C HIS A 4 21.30 15.29 -5.75
N GLN A 5 21.28 15.48 -7.06
CA GLN A 5 20.03 15.45 -7.83
C GLN A 5 19.43 14.04 -7.87
N GLU A 6 20.27 13.02 -8.02
CA GLU A 6 19.85 11.62 -8.01
C GLU A 6 19.25 11.21 -6.65
N LEU A 7 19.93 11.54 -5.54
CA LEU A 7 19.42 11.34 -4.17
C LEU A 7 18.07 12.02 -3.97
N LYS A 8 17.89 13.23 -4.47
CA LYS A 8 16.66 14.00 -4.34
C LYS A 8 15.50 13.36 -5.10
N GLU A 9 15.73 12.95 -6.34
CA GLU A 9 14.69 12.32 -7.19
C GLU A 9 14.29 10.94 -6.64
N LEU A 10 15.27 10.13 -6.27
CA LEU A 10 15.01 8.84 -5.66
C LEU A 10 14.29 8.99 -4.32
N SER A 11 14.72 9.93 -3.47
CA SER A 11 14.07 10.21 -2.18
C SER A 11 12.60 10.62 -2.35
N LYS A 12 12.30 11.44 -3.37
CA LYS A 12 10.92 11.82 -3.69
C LYS A 12 10.08 10.59 -4.04
N PHE A 13 10.59 9.74 -4.92
CA PHE A 13 9.91 8.51 -5.31
C PHE A 13 9.69 7.56 -4.11
N LEU A 14 10.74 7.29 -3.33
CA LEU A 14 10.66 6.40 -2.16
C LEU A 14 9.71 6.95 -1.08
N SER A 15 9.57 8.27 -0.98
CA SER A 15 8.59 8.91 -0.12
C SER A 15 7.16 8.63 -0.58
N GLU A 16 6.87 8.74 -1.86
CA GLU A 16 5.56 8.41 -2.44
C GLU A 16 5.25 6.91 -2.28
N TYR A 17 6.23 6.05 -2.58
CA TYR A 17 6.11 4.60 -2.46
C TYR A 17 5.83 4.17 -1.02
N SER A 18 6.62 4.63 -0.04
CA SER A 18 6.48 4.26 1.37
C SER A 18 5.18 4.79 1.99
N THR A 19 4.77 6.01 1.64
CA THR A 19 3.49 6.58 2.08
C THR A 19 2.30 5.83 1.48
N SER A 20 2.37 5.36 0.24
CA SER A 20 1.34 4.52 -0.37
C SER A 20 1.21 3.16 0.31
N LEU A 21 2.33 2.50 0.64
CA LEU A 21 2.31 1.25 1.41
C LEU A 21 1.65 1.44 2.78
N MET A 22 2.00 2.53 3.49
CA MET A 22 1.40 2.84 4.79
C MET A 22 -0.10 3.14 4.65
N ALA A 23 -0.49 3.89 3.61
CA ALA A 23 -1.87 4.27 3.35
C ALA A 23 -2.79 3.07 3.09
N VAL A 24 -2.26 1.99 2.49
CA VAL A 24 -3.00 0.74 2.26
C VAL A 24 -2.87 -0.28 3.40
N GLY A 25 -2.28 0.11 4.54
CA GLY A 25 -2.24 -0.68 5.76
C GLY A 25 -1.15 -1.75 5.80
N VAL A 26 -0.03 -1.54 5.12
CA VAL A 26 1.12 -2.46 5.20
C VAL A 26 1.83 -2.33 6.56
N GLN A 27 2.28 -3.45 7.09
CA GLN A 27 3.04 -3.49 8.33
C GLN A 27 4.35 -2.69 8.22
N THR A 28 4.69 -1.92 9.24
CA THR A 28 5.84 -1.01 9.29
C THR A 28 7.18 -1.66 8.89
N SER A 29 7.47 -2.85 9.44
CA SER A 29 8.69 -3.60 9.11
C SER A 29 8.80 -3.98 7.63
N ARG A 30 7.66 -4.23 6.98
CA ARG A 30 7.61 -4.54 5.55
C ARG A 30 7.81 -3.29 4.70
N ILE A 31 7.27 -2.14 5.14
CA ILE A 31 7.49 -0.85 4.47
C ILE A 31 8.97 -0.53 4.46
N VAL A 32 9.62 -0.56 5.63
CA VAL A 32 11.07 -0.32 5.75
C VAL A 32 11.85 -1.24 4.81
N ARG A 33 11.62 -2.55 4.89
CA ARG A 33 12.34 -3.54 4.08
C ARG A 33 12.17 -3.36 2.57
N ASN A 34 10.94 -3.10 2.11
CA ASN A 34 10.67 -2.89 0.69
C ASN A 34 11.30 -1.59 0.17
N THR A 35 11.23 -0.51 0.96
CA THR A 35 11.81 0.78 0.60
C THR A 35 13.34 0.71 0.58
N SER A 36 13.97 0.06 1.60
CA SER A 36 15.43 -0.14 1.62
C SER A 36 15.91 -0.98 0.45
N ARG A 37 15.17 -2.02 0.07
CA ARG A 37 15.53 -2.85 -1.11
C ARG A 37 15.57 -2.04 -2.41
N ILE A 38 14.62 -1.13 -2.60
CA ILE A 38 14.66 -0.24 -3.76
C ILE A 38 15.85 0.72 -3.66
N ALA A 39 16.13 1.32 -2.50
CA ALA A 39 17.28 2.19 -2.32
C ALA A 39 18.60 1.46 -2.63
N GLU A 40 18.75 0.23 -2.15
CA GLU A 40 19.92 -0.62 -2.39
C GLU A 40 20.12 -0.95 -3.87
N SER A 41 19.05 -1.14 -4.66
CA SER A 41 19.17 -1.37 -6.10
C SER A 41 19.75 -0.17 -6.87
N PHE A 42 19.71 1.04 -6.28
CA PHE A 42 20.34 2.24 -6.78
C PHE A 42 21.68 2.56 -6.11
N GLY A 43 22.18 1.67 -5.20
CA GLY A 43 23.43 1.85 -4.50
C GLY A 43 23.39 2.80 -3.30
N PHE A 44 22.18 3.11 -2.79
CA PHE A 44 21.99 3.98 -1.62
C PHE A 44 21.48 3.20 -0.40
N PHE A 45 21.78 3.70 0.79
CA PHE A 45 21.23 3.21 2.04
C PHE A 45 20.05 4.08 2.47
N CYS A 46 19.02 3.44 3.00
CA CYS A 46 17.79 4.10 3.44
C CYS A 46 17.55 3.87 4.93
N ASP A 47 17.67 4.92 5.74
CA ASP A 47 17.24 4.93 7.13
C ASP A 47 15.85 5.51 7.24
N MET A 48 14.94 4.82 7.94
CA MET A 48 13.55 5.21 7.99
C MET A 48 12.98 5.09 9.40
N THR A 49 12.26 6.13 9.82
CA THR A 49 11.47 6.14 11.06
C THR A 49 10.01 6.43 10.71
N ILE A 50 9.11 5.56 11.16
CA ILE A 50 7.69 5.64 10.86
C ILE A 50 6.90 5.93 12.13
N PHE A 51 6.13 7.01 12.11
CA PHE A 51 5.13 7.38 13.11
C PHE A 51 3.72 7.13 12.58
N GLN A 52 2.67 7.31 13.40
CA GLN A 52 1.29 7.05 12.99
C GLN A 52 0.84 7.76 11.71
N LYS A 53 1.32 8.97 11.45
CA LYS A 53 0.92 9.80 10.29
C LYS A 53 2.08 10.44 9.54
N THR A 54 3.32 10.02 9.83
CA THR A 54 4.52 10.66 9.29
C THR A 54 5.61 9.63 9.09
N ILE A 55 6.30 9.72 7.96
CA ILE A 55 7.52 8.97 7.66
C ILE A 55 8.66 9.98 7.58
N ILE A 56 9.72 9.72 8.33
CA ILE A 56 11.01 10.41 8.21
C ILE A 56 11.94 9.43 7.52
N MET A 57 12.56 9.85 6.44
CA MET A 57 13.46 9.01 5.65
C MET A 57 14.73 9.79 5.33
N THR A 58 15.87 9.13 5.46
CA THR A 58 17.18 9.63 5.06
C THR A 58 17.83 8.64 4.11
N LEU A 59 18.14 9.10 2.90
CA LEU A 59 18.99 8.37 1.96
C LEU A 59 20.44 8.81 2.12
N ARG A 60 21.38 7.86 2.05
CA ARG A 60 22.81 8.08 2.13
C ARG A 60 23.53 7.31 1.02
N ASP A 61 24.62 7.87 0.51
CA ASP A 61 25.56 7.13 -0.32
C ASP A 61 26.44 6.16 0.52
N ALA A 62 27.20 5.30 -0.15
CA ALA A 62 28.01 4.30 0.50
C ALA A 62 29.09 4.89 1.43
N ASP A 63 29.61 6.06 1.09
CA ASP A 63 30.70 6.73 1.82
C ASP A 63 30.17 7.70 2.89
N ASN A 64 28.86 7.85 3.04
CA ASN A 64 28.20 8.85 3.90
C ASN A 64 28.61 10.32 3.58
N SER A 65 29.12 10.58 2.39
CA SER A 65 29.54 11.92 1.97
C SER A 65 28.34 12.78 1.55
N HIS A 66 27.27 12.15 1.08
CA HIS A 66 26.04 12.80 0.69
C HIS A 66 24.84 12.15 1.36
N SER A 67 23.92 12.96 1.84
CA SER A 67 22.67 12.48 2.39
C SER A 67 21.50 13.43 2.05
N TYR A 68 20.30 12.86 1.95
CA TYR A 68 19.09 13.63 1.73
C TYR A 68 17.97 13.13 2.63
N SER A 69 17.41 14.01 3.45
CA SER A 69 16.36 13.67 4.40
C SER A 69 15.02 14.28 4.01
N THR A 70 13.96 13.51 4.16
CA THR A 70 12.58 13.94 3.89
C THR A 70 11.65 13.61 5.05
N VAL A 71 10.62 14.44 5.21
CA VAL A 71 9.52 14.23 6.16
C VAL A 71 8.20 14.23 5.39
N ASN A 72 7.48 13.12 5.39
CA ASN A 72 6.29 12.95 4.59
C ASN A 72 5.08 12.60 5.45
N LYS A 73 3.96 13.28 5.19
CA LYS A 73 2.69 12.99 5.84
C LYS A 73 1.93 11.91 5.06
N ILE A 74 1.34 10.99 5.79
CA ILE A 74 0.56 9.88 5.24
C ILE A 74 -0.90 10.31 5.10
N LYS A 75 -1.47 10.09 3.91
CA LYS A 75 -2.91 10.25 3.67
C LYS A 75 -3.53 8.84 3.70
N PRO A 76 -4.41 8.51 4.65
CA PRO A 76 -5.03 7.18 4.70
C PRO A 76 -5.87 6.95 3.43
N MET A 77 -5.71 5.78 2.81
CA MET A 77 -6.44 5.37 1.61
C MET A 77 -7.37 4.17 1.85
N GLY A 78 -7.34 3.59 3.05
CA GLY A 78 -8.02 2.34 3.37
C GLY A 78 -7.28 1.09 2.86
N LEU A 79 -7.57 -0.05 3.49
CA LEU A 79 -6.91 -1.31 3.19
C LEU A 79 -7.11 -1.74 1.73
N ASN A 80 -6.01 -2.07 1.05
CA ASN A 80 -6.04 -2.63 -0.31
C ASN A 80 -4.93 -3.67 -0.49
N PHE A 81 -5.29 -4.94 -0.39
CA PHE A 81 -4.34 -6.05 -0.46
C PHE A 81 -3.75 -6.25 -1.86
N ALA A 82 -4.47 -5.91 -2.92
CA ALA A 82 -3.97 -6.01 -4.30
C ALA A 82 -2.83 -5.01 -4.53
N ILE A 83 -3.02 -3.75 -4.13
CA ILE A 83 -1.97 -2.72 -4.20
C ILE A 83 -0.79 -3.10 -3.30
N ASN A 84 -1.05 -3.57 -2.07
CA ASN A 84 0.00 -4.02 -1.14
C ASN A 84 0.89 -5.11 -1.79
N SER A 85 0.26 -6.15 -2.36
CA SER A 85 0.98 -7.24 -3.02
C SER A 85 1.79 -6.73 -4.21
N ALA A 86 1.16 -5.95 -5.10
CA ALA A 86 1.80 -5.43 -6.30
C ALA A 86 2.99 -4.51 -5.99
N LEU A 87 2.86 -3.60 -5.00
CA LEU A 87 3.97 -2.76 -4.56
C LEU A 87 5.11 -3.58 -3.93
N SER A 88 4.79 -4.64 -3.19
CA SER A 88 5.81 -5.54 -2.65
C SER A 88 6.56 -6.27 -3.77
N THR A 89 5.86 -6.75 -4.80
CA THR A 89 6.47 -7.36 -5.99
C THR A 89 7.36 -6.36 -6.72
N LEU A 90 6.90 -5.12 -6.91
CA LEU A 90 7.67 -4.06 -7.55
C LEU A 90 9.02 -3.81 -6.87
N SER A 91 9.11 -3.93 -5.53
CA SER A 91 10.39 -3.78 -4.83
C SER A 91 11.39 -4.90 -5.14
N TRP A 92 10.91 -6.11 -5.43
CA TRP A 92 11.75 -7.23 -5.87
C TRP A 92 12.18 -7.05 -7.31
N GLU A 93 11.24 -6.68 -8.20
CA GLU A 93 11.58 -6.38 -9.60
C GLU A 93 12.64 -5.27 -9.71
N ALA A 94 12.53 -4.21 -8.89
CA ALA A 94 13.53 -3.15 -8.84
C ALA A 94 14.94 -3.67 -8.50
N TYR A 95 15.02 -4.59 -7.55
CA TYR A 95 16.29 -5.16 -7.10
C TYR A 95 16.84 -6.20 -8.08
N ASP A 96 16.01 -7.14 -8.53
CA ASP A 96 16.43 -8.27 -9.36
C ASP A 96 16.68 -7.85 -10.82
N GLU A 97 15.87 -6.93 -11.36
CA GLU A 97 15.94 -6.48 -12.76
C GLU A 97 16.76 -5.19 -12.93
N HIS A 98 17.23 -4.56 -11.85
CA HIS A 98 17.94 -3.27 -11.88
C HIS A 98 17.20 -2.20 -12.68
N LEU A 99 15.91 -2.02 -12.37
CA LEU A 99 15.05 -1.07 -13.07
C LEU A 99 15.58 0.36 -12.99
N SER A 100 15.46 1.12 -14.08
CA SER A 100 15.69 2.56 -14.05
C SER A 100 14.62 3.27 -13.21
N LEU A 101 14.95 4.44 -12.65
CA LEU A 101 14.00 5.23 -11.85
C LEU A 101 12.73 5.58 -12.64
N SER A 102 12.84 5.90 -13.93
CA SER A 102 11.71 6.21 -14.80
C SER A 102 10.77 5.01 -15.00
N GLU A 103 11.34 3.82 -15.21
CA GLU A 103 10.55 2.59 -15.36
C GLU A 103 9.89 2.19 -14.05
N LEU A 104 10.59 2.33 -12.93
CA LEU A 104 10.06 2.08 -11.60
C LEU A 104 8.89 3.02 -11.27
N GLN A 105 9.01 4.31 -11.59
CA GLN A 105 7.93 5.29 -11.45
C GLN A 105 6.73 4.94 -12.33
N ARG A 106 6.95 4.54 -13.58
CA ARG A 106 5.88 4.13 -14.49
C ARG A 106 5.09 2.95 -13.93
N ARG A 107 5.78 1.86 -13.54
CA ARG A 107 5.14 0.67 -12.96
C ARG A 107 4.41 1.00 -11.64
N TYR A 108 4.99 1.84 -10.80
CA TYR A 108 4.36 2.32 -9.59
C TYR A 108 3.03 3.04 -9.86
N HIS A 109 3.04 3.99 -10.81
CA HIS A 109 1.82 4.71 -11.19
C HIS A 109 0.74 3.78 -11.77
N GLU A 110 1.12 2.80 -12.56
CA GLU A 110 0.19 1.79 -13.08
C GLU A 110 -0.47 0.98 -11.95
N ILE A 111 0.29 0.62 -10.92
CA ILE A 111 -0.23 -0.12 -9.76
C ILE A 111 -1.22 0.75 -8.96
N VAL A 112 -0.83 1.97 -8.64
CA VAL A 112 -1.62 2.86 -7.77
C VAL A 112 -2.85 3.42 -8.48
N SER A 113 -2.81 3.54 -9.81
CA SER A 113 -3.92 4.04 -10.64
C SER A 113 -4.99 2.99 -10.94
N LYS A 114 -4.75 1.70 -10.61
CA LYS A 114 -5.76 0.65 -10.83
C LYS A 114 -7.05 0.99 -10.08
N PRO A 115 -8.20 0.92 -10.74
CA PRO A 115 -9.49 1.16 -10.10
C PRO A 115 -9.67 0.17 -8.95
N ARG A 116 -10.24 0.64 -7.85
CA ARG A 116 -10.60 -0.22 -6.71
C ARG A 116 -11.64 -1.23 -7.18
N GLU A 117 -11.62 -2.41 -6.55
CA GLU A 117 -12.67 -3.40 -6.73
C GLU A 117 -14.05 -2.76 -6.57
N SER A 118 -14.99 -3.22 -7.40
CA SER A 118 -16.36 -2.72 -7.35
C SER A 118 -16.94 -2.88 -5.95
N LYS A 119 -17.38 -1.78 -5.34
CA LYS A 119 -18.02 -1.79 -4.01
C LYS A 119 -19.19 -2.77 -3.95
N TRP A 120 -19.93 -2.89 -5.05
CA TRP A 120 -21.05 -3.82 -5.18
C TRP A 120 -20.61 -5.27 -5.18
N LEU A 121 -19.49 -5.60 -5.84
CA LEU A 121 -18.94 -6.95 -5.82
C LEU A 121 -18.51 -7.34 -4.39
N VAL A 122 -17.81 -6.44 -3.71
CA VAL A 122 -17.39 -6.67 -2.32
C VAL A 122 -18.62 -6.85 -1.41
N LEU A 123 -19.65 -6.01 -1.55
CA LEU A 123 -20.90 -6.12 -0.79
C LEU A 123 -21.56 -7.48 -0.97
N ILE A 124 -21.71 -7.94 -2.21
CA ILE A 124 -22.32 -9.23 -2.53
C ILE A 124 -21.50 -10.37 -1.92
N LEU A 125 -20.17 -10.36 -2.10
CA LEU A 125 -19.29 -11.40 -1.56
C LEU A 125 -19.34 -11.46 -0.02
N VAL A 126 -19.33 -10.32 0.66
CA VAL A 126 -19.45 -10.25 2.13
C VAL A 126 -20.82 -10.75 2.60
N ALA A 127 -21.89 -10.39 1.90
CA ALA A 127 -23.24 -10.88 2.24
C ALA A 127 -23.35 -12.41 2.07
N PHE A 128 -22.81 -12.96 0.98
CA PHE A 128 -22.74 -14.41 0.76
C PHE A 128 -21.87 -15.13 1.80
N ALA A 129 -20.72 -14.57 2.17
CA ALA A 129 -19.85 -15.14 3.21
C ALA A 129 -20.59 -15.23 4.53
N ASN A 130 -21.27 -14.16 4.96
CA ASN A 130 -22.02 -14.16 6.22
C ASN A 130 -23.21 -15.11 6.18
N ALA A 131 -23.95 -15.22 5.06
CA ALA A 131 -25.01 -16.19 4.90
C ALA A 131 -24.48 -17.63 4.98
N SER A 132 -23.31 -17.90 4.39
CA SER A 132 -22.64 -19.20 4.46
C SER A 132 -22.21 -19.55 5.90
N PHE A 133 -21.70 -18.58 6.65
CA PHE A 133 -21.41 -18.76 8.08
C PHE A 133 -22.67 -19.08 8.91
N CYS A 134 -23.78 -18.39 8.63
CA CYS A 134 -25.05 -18.70 9.27
C CYS A 134 -25.45 -20.17 9.04
N ARG A 135 -25.25 -20.68 7.82
CA ARG A 135 -25.52 -22.10 7.51
C ARG A 135 -24.57 -23.05 8.24
N LEU A 136 -23.30 -22.71 8.36
CA LEU A 136 -22.31 -23.51 9.09
C LEU A 136 -22.69 -23.68 10.57
N PHE A 137 -23.32 -22.67 11.17
CA PHE A 137 -23.84 -22.71 12.54
C PHE A 137 -25.28 -23.23 12.61
N GLN A 138 -25.70 -24.06 11.65
CA GLN A 138 -27.03 -24.71 11.61
C GLN A 138 -28.22 -23.75 11.47
N GLY A 139 -27.99 -22.51 11.00
CA GLY A 139 -29.08 -21.59 10.64
C GLY A 139 -29.94 -22.16 9.53
N ASP A 140 -31.25 -21.89 9.61
CA ASP A 140 -32.20 -22.23 8.56
C ASP A 140 -32.09 -21.24 7.34
N PHE A 141 -32.78 -21.55 6.26
CA PHE A 141 -32.76 -20.69 5.06
C PHE A 141 -33.36 -19.30 5.30
N ILE A 142 -34.29 -19.18 6.26
CA ILE A 142 -34.89 -17.89 6.63
C ILE A 142 -33.87 -17.03 7.35
N SER A 143 -33.15 -17.60 8.33
CA SER A 143 -32.04 -16.93 9.03
C SER A 143 -30.92 -16.50 8.09
N MET A 144 -30.58 -17.31 7.08
CA MET A 144 -29.60 -16.94 6.03
C MET A 144 -30.06 -15.71 5.25
N GLY A 145 -31.35 -15.67 4.86
CA GLY A 145 -31.93 -14.55 4.13
C GLY A 145 -31.93 -13.25 4.96
N ILE A 146 -32.28 -13.33 6.25
CA ILE A 146 -32.23 -12.21 7.18
C ILE A 146 -30.81 -11.67 7.34
N VAL A 147 -29.82 -12.55 7.56
CA VAL A 147 -28.41 -12.18 7.68
C VAL A 147 -27.91 -11.50 6.38
N PHE A 148 -28.25 -12.05 5.23
CA PHE A 148 -27.87 -11.47 3.94
C PHE A 148 -28.38 -10.03 3.79
N VAL A 149 -29.66 -9.80 4.06
CA VAL A 149 -30.31 -8.49 3.96
C VAL A 149 -29.72 -7.51 4.99
N ALA A 150 -29.56 -7.95 6.25
CA ALA A 150 -29.03 -7.13 7.34
C ALA A 150 -27.59 -6.68 7.06
N VAL A 151 -26.73 -7.58 6.59
CA VAL A 151 -25.33 -7.26 6.23
C VAL A 151 -25.29 -6.30 5.03
N SER A 152 -26.13 -6.53 4.03
CA SER A 152 -26.24 -5.64 2.85
C SER A 152 -26.65 -4.23 3.27
N TYR A 153 -27.65 -4.11 4.16
CA TYR A 153 -28.11 -2.82 4.65
C TYR A 153 -27.06 -2.07 5.48
N THR A 154 -26.43 -2.76 6.43
CA THR A 154 -25.41 -2.14 7.29
C THR A 154 -24.19 -1.68 6.51
N HIS A 155 -23.79 -2.44 5.49
CA HIS A 155 -22.66 -2.07 4.62
C HIS A 155 -22.97 -0.88 3.72
N LEU A 156 -24.20 -0.80 3.20
CA LEU A 156 -24.65 0.35 2.43
C LEU A 156 -24.66 1.63 3.27
N ARG A 157 -25.21 1.55 4.50
CA ARG A 157 -25.29 2.70 5.41
C ARG A 157 -23.92 3.19 5.89
N ALA A 158 -22.99 2.28 6.16
CA ALA A 158 -21.63 2.64 6.55
C ALA A 158 -20.92 3.45 5.45
N HIS A 159 -21.23 3.21 4.18
CA HIS A 159 -20.66 3.96 3.05
C HIS A 159 -21.28 5.35 2.84
N GLU A 160 -22.49 5.62 3.34
CA GLU A 160 -23.12 6.95 3.28
C GLU A 160 -22.54 7.91 4.33
N THR A 161 -21.97 7.38 5.43
CA THR A 161 -21.37 8.19 6.51
C THR A 161 -19.91 8.56 6.28
N ASP A 162 -19.25 7.96 5.29
CA ASP A 162 -17.83 8.21 4.94
C ASP A 162 -17.64 9.18 3.75
N SER A 163 -18.70 9.86 3.30
CA SER A 163 -18.66 10.82 2.18
C SER A 163 -18.70 12.28 2.62
#